data_c997944f2c1e7b24bcc27ad0268109a4
#
_entry.id   c997944f2c1e7b24bcc27ad0268109a4
#
_cell.length_a   1.000
_cell.length_b   1.000
_cell.length_c   1.000
_cell.angle_alpha   90.00
_cell.angle_beta   90.00
_cell.angle_gamma   90.00
#
_symmetry.space_group_name_H-M   'P 1'
#
loop_
_entity.id
_entity.type
_entity.pdbx_description
1 polymer ?
#
loop_
_entity_poly.entity_id
_entity_poly.type
_entity_poly.pdbx_seq_one_letter_code
_entity_poly.pdbx_strand_id
1 'polypeptide(L)'
;MRKRALLLPAALLLAASGCSGGGTAPPGTSPSASPSQTSTTAVSQPPSESSPPTTPPSLPTDVSTTLNAIDALQEHTCTAGPDGQWTFKGTLVNSSDKAKTYTVAIAVTVGAAVQGHALITETVQARKSAEVSAKNFAKTTGQAGTCEPVVSVEDAS
;
A
#
# COMPACT_ATOMS: atom_id res chain seq x y z
N MET A 1 -24.85 -41.30 6.64
CA MET A 1 -23.63 -41.68 7.38
C MET A 1 -22.61 -42.22 6.42
N ARG A 2 -21.66 -41.42 5.97
CA ARG A 2 -20.51 -41.87 5.14
C ARG A 2 -19.24 -41.33 5.77
N LYS A 3 -18.54 -42.22 6.47
CA LYS A 3 -17.20 -42.01 7.01
C LYS A 3 -16.22 -41.91 5.84
N ARG A 4 -15.51 -40.79 5.69
CA ARG A 4 -14.36 -40.69 4.78
C ARG A 4 -13.08 -40.62 5.60
N ALA A 5 -12.25 -41.60 5.32
CA ALA A 5 -10.98 -41.87 5.97
C ALA A 5 -9.95 -40.78 5.68
N LEU A 6 -9.18 -40.47 6.73
CA LEU A 6 -7.95 -39.70 6.67
C LEU A 6 -6.88 -40.51 5.91
N LEU A 7 -6.23 -39.88 4.97
CA LEU A 7 -4.93 -40.28 4.46
C LEU A 7 -3.96 -39.11 4.69
N LEU A 8 -3.07 -39.32 5.67
CA LEU A 8 -1.85 -38.54 5.84
C LEU A 8 -0.81 -39.01 4.78
N PRO A 9 -0.06 -38.14 4.18
CA PRO A 9 1.27 -38.46 3.70
C PRO A 9 2.35 -37.80 4.57
N ALA A 10 3.34 -38.64 4.83
CA ALA A 10 4.52 -38.43 5.63
C ALA A 10 5.51 -37.43 5.06
N ALA A 11 6.27 -36.87 5.97
CA ALA A 11 7.49 -36.10 5.91
C ALA A 11 8.45 -36.37 4.75
N LEU A 12 9.07 -35.29 4.24
CA LEU A 12 10.44 -35.30 3.73
C LEU A 12 11.22 -34.11 4.27
N LEU A 13 12.11 -34.40 5.22
CA LEU A 13 13.20 -33.54 5.68
C LEU A 13 14.27 -33.45 4.57
N LEU A 14 14.61 -32.26 4.13
CA LEU A 14 15.89 -31.98 3.49
C LEU A 14 16.58 -30.85 4.23
N ALA A 15 17.61 -31.25 4.98
CA ALA A 15 18.65 -30.39 5.49
C ALA A 15 19.62 -30.05 4.36
N ALA A 16 19.92 -28.77 4.15
CA ALA A 16 21.08 -28.32 3.38
C ALA A 16 21.79 -27.23 4.17
N SER A 17 22.93 -27.64 4.71
CA SER A 17 23.97 -26.82 5.32
C SER A 17 24.81 -26.10 4.25
N GLY A 18 25.40 -24.96 4.63
CA GLY A 18 26.58 -24.33 3.98
C GLY A 18 26.24 -22.99 3.35
N CYS A 19 26.96 -21.93 3.55
CA CYS A 19 28.37 -21.68 3.66
C CYS A 19 28.60 -20.28 4.24
N SER A 20 29.56 -20.25 5.13
CA SER A 20 30.37 -19.15 5.57
C SER A 20 31.02 -18.39 4.42
N GLY A 21 30.98 -17.05 4.45
CA GLY A 21 31.67 -16.16 3.53
C GLY A 21 31.98 -14.85 4.23
N GLY A 22 33.14 -14.78 4.89
CA GLY A 22 33.72 -13.57 5.44
C GLY A 22 34.13 -12.61 4.32
N GLY A 23 33.79 -11.34 4.45
CA GLY A 23 34.23 -10.23 3.61
C GLY A 23 34.68 -9.08 4.47
N THR A 24 36.00 -8.95 4.58
CA THR A 24 36.81 -7.91 5.22
C THR A 24 36.50 -6.52 4.63
N ALA A 25 36.23 -5.55 5.48
CA ALA A 25 36.11 -4.14 5.12
C ALA A 25 37.52 -3.51 4.97
N PRO A 26 37.75 -2.60 4.01
CA PRO A 26 38.85 -1.65 4.06
C PRO A 26 38.42 -0.30 4.65
N PRO A 27 39.30 0.38 5.39
CA PRO A 27 39.06 1.71 5.91
C PRO A 27 39.37 2.75 4.85
N GLY A 28 38.37 3.58 4.50
CA GLY A 28 38.50 4.69 3.58
C GLY A 28 38.24 6.03 4.25
N THR A 29 39.34 6.73 4.50
CA THR A 29 39.59 8.14 4.77
C THR A 29 38.55 9.15 4.38
N SER A 30 38.19 10.03 5.37
CA SER A 30 37.61 11.35 5.16
C SER A 30 38.52 12.28 4.35
N PRO A 31 37.92 13.21 3.62
CA PRO A 31 38.41 14.57 3.61
C PRO A 31 37.35 15.57 4.07
N SER A 32 37.75 16.27 5.09
CA SER A 32 37.24 17.57 5.50
C SER A 32 37.46 18.59 4.38
N ALA A 33 36.40 19.24 3.94
CA ALA A 33 36.53 20.49 3.19
C ALA A 33 35.38 21.41 3.61
N SER A 34 35.76 22.40 4.41
CA SER A 34 35.01 23.62 4.64
C SER A 34 35.17 24.54 3.42
N PRO A 35 34.14 25.19 2.93
CA PRO A 35 34.31 26.45 2.25
C PRO A 35 33.56 27.59 2.95
N SER A 36 34.34 28.58 3.22
CA SER A 36 34.16 30.01 3.43
C SER A 36 32.79 30.60 3.06
N GLN A 37 32.27 31.32 4.01
CA GLN A 37 31.21 32.30 3.85
C GLN A 37 31.70 33.48 2.99
N THR A 38 31.01 33.75 1.92
CA THR A 38 31.11 35.03 1.21
C THR A 38 29.81 35.80 1.40
N SER A 39 29.95 36.88 2.17
CA SER A 39 28.91 37.89 2.32
C SER A 39 28.73 38.64 1.02
N THR A 40 27.54 38.72 0.47
CA THR A 40 27.20 39.63 -0.63
C THR A 40 25.90 40.39 -0.30
N THR A 41 26.10 41.63 0.01
CA THR A 41 25.38 42.89 -0.31
C THR A 41 23.88 42.78 -0.60
N ALA A 42 23.14 43.46 0.29
CA ALA A 42 21.73 43.81 0.11
C ALA A 42 21.53 44.68 -1.15
N VAL A 43 20.72 44.15 -2.06
CA VAL A 43 20.14 44.95 -3.17
C VAL A 43 18.71 45.30 -2.80
N SER A 44 18.46 46.62 -2.76
CA SER A 44 17.14 47.19 -2.55
C SER A 44 16.18 46.79 -3.65
N GLN A 45 15.08 46.17 -3.25
CA GLN A 45 13.98 45.77 -4.10
C GLN A 45 13.07 46.95 -4.41
N PRO A 46 12.74 47.22 -5.68
CA PRO A 46 11.74 48.23 -6.04
C PRO A 46 10.31 47.75 -5.66
N PRO A 47 9.34 48.63 -5.47
CA PRO A 47 7.99 48.27 -5.02
C PRO A 47 7.27 47.42 -6.06
N SER A 48 6.80 46.25 -5.64
CA SER A 48 6.01 45.34 -6.44
C SER A 48 4.68 45.97 -6.86
N GLU A 49 4.49 46.07 -8.15
CA GLU A 49 3.19 46.27 -8.76
C GLU A 49 2.24 45.16 -8.36
N SER A 50 1.08 45.55 -7.84
CA SER A 50 -0.02 44.60 -7.54
C SER A 50 -0.54 43.97 -8.84
N SER A 51 -0.22 42.73 -9.06
CA SER A 51 -0.87 41.92 -10.10
C SER A 51 -2.35 41.71 -9.75
N PRO A 52 -3.28 41.82 -10.71
CA PRO A 52 -4.68 41.54 -10.49
C PRO A 52 -4.88 40.09 -10.05
N PRO A 53 -5.90 39.77 -9.23
CA PRO A 53 -6.15 38.41 -8.76
C PRO A 53 -6.47 37.51 -9.95
N THR A 54 -5.53 36.60 -10.26
CA THR A 54 -5.76 35.54 -11.22
C THR A 54 -6.79 34.59 -10.61
N THR A 55 -7.96 34.53 -11.21
CA THR A 55 -9.01 33.55 -10.86
C THR A 55 -8.36 32.16 -10.89
N PRO A 56 -8.42 31.38 -9.81
CA PRO A 56 -7.88 30.03 -9.82
C PRO A 56 -8.60 29.22 -10.90
N PRO A 57 -7.90 28.39 -11.68
CA PRO A 57 -8.54 27.52 -12.67
C PRO A 57 -9.57 26.66 -11.96
N SER A 58 -10.82 26.70 -12.46
CA SER A 58 -11.87 25.82 -11.98
C SER A 58 -11.43 24.39 -12.20
N LEU A 59 -11.25 23.64 -11.11
CA LEU A 59 -11.03 22.21 -11.16
C LEU A 59 -12.20 21.57 -11.91
N PRO A 60 -11.97 20.61 -12.80
CA PRO A 60 -13.04 19.86 -13.42
C PRO A 60 -13.89 19.19 -12.34
N THR A 61 -15.15 19.57 -12.27
CA THR A 61 -16.10 19.18 -11.20
C THR A 61 -16.68 17.78 -11.42
N ASP A 62 -16.10 16.98 -12.31
CA ASP A 62 -16.71 15.73 -12.78
C ASP A 62 -15.89 14.47 -12.50
N VAL A 63 -15.17 14.41 -11.39
CA VAL A 63 -14.66 13.14 -10.87
C VAL A 63 -15.55 12.73 -9.71
N SER A 64 -16.63 12.02 -10.03
CA SER A 64 -17.49 11.41 -9.02
C SER A 64 -16.78 10.21 -8.41
N THR A 65 -15.79 10.47 -7.57
CA THR A 65 -15.14 9.43 -6.76
C THR A 65 -15.95 9.23 -5.49
N THR A 66 -16.63 8.09 -5.41
CA THR A 66 -17.28 7.70 -4.15
C THR A 66 -16.23 7.12 -3.21
N LEU A 67 -15.87 7.86 -2.17
CA LEU A 67 -14.82 7.50 -1.20
C LEU A 67 -15.22 6.39 -0.21
N ASN A 68 -16.45 5.90 -0.23
CA ASN A 68 -16.90 4.85 0.68
C ASN A 68 -17.70 3.80 -0.08
N ALA A 69 -16.97 2.96 -0.81
CA ALA A 69 -17.55 1.85 -1.56
C ALA A 69 -17.25 0.48 -0.90
N ILE A 70 -17.16 0.46 0.42
CA ILE A 70 -16.80 -0.75 1.18
C ILE A 70 -17.77 -1.90 0.94
N ASP A 71 -19.04 -1.62 0.67
CA ASP A 71 -20.07 -2.63 0.37
C ASP A 71 -19.77 -3.42 -0.92
N ALA A 72 -18.93 -2.88 -1.82
CA ALA A 72 -18.48 -3.60 -2.99
C ALA A 72 -17.43 -4.67 -2.66
N LEU A 73 -16.78 -4.58 -1.50
CA LEU A 73 -15.77 -5.54 -1.05
C LEU A 73 -16.42 -6.61 -0.17
N GLN A 74 -16.63 -7.77 -0.73
CA GLN A 74 -17.27 -8.90 -0.05
C GLN A 74 -16.24 -9.97 0.32
N GLU A 75 -16.58 -10.80 1.30
CA GLU A 75 -15.80 -11.98 1.72
C GLU A 75 -14.31 -11.68 1.96
N HIS A 76 -14.01 -10.48 2.46
CA HIS A 76 -12.62 -10.12 2.70
C HIS A 76 -12.08 -10.72 4.00
N THR A 77 -10.81 -11.06 3.96
CA THR A 77 -10.03 -11.56 5.10
C THR A 77 -8.68 -10.86 5.16
N CYS A 78 -8.23 -10.57 6.36
CA CYS A 78 -6.92 -10.00 6.60
C CYS A 78 -6.28 -10.77 7.75
N THR A 79 -5.20 -11.48 7.47
CA THR A 79 -4.61 -12.42 8.43
C THR A 79 -3.10 -12.23 8.54
N ALA A 80 -2.60 -12.32 9.77
CA ALA A 80 -1.17 -12.42 10.03
C ALA A 80 -0.74 -13.90 10.08
N GLY A 81 0.35 -14.21 9.38
CA GLY A 81 1.03 -15.49 9.51
C GLY A 81 1.77 -15.62 10.85
N PRO A 82 2.30 -16.80 11.16
CA PRO A 82 3.06 -17.03 12.38
C PRO A 82 4.37 -16.23 12.44
N ASP A 83 4.86 -15.80 11.31
CA ASP A 83 6.02 -14.91 11.14
C ASP A 83 5.68 -13.41 11.23
N GLY A 84 4.41 -13.09 11.51
CA GLY A 84 3.90 -11.73 11.58
C GLY A 84 3.66 -11.06 10.22
N GLN A 85 3.79 -11.77 9.11
CA GLN A 85 3.50 -11.27 7.76
C GLN A 85 2.00 -11.24 7.49
N TRP A 86 1.49 -10.09 7.02
CA TRP A 86 0.07 -9.89 6.75
C TRP A 86 -0.29 -10.15 5.30
N THR A 87 -1.41 -10.82 5.13
CA THR A 87 -2.00 -11.13 3.82
C THR A 87 -3.46 -10.70 3.81
N PHE A 88 -3.85 -10.02 2.75
CA PHE A 88 -5.23 -9.63 2.47
C PHE A 88 -5.77 -10.39 1.27
N LYS A 89 -7.05 -10.76 1.33
CA LYS A 89 -7.83 -11.31 0.22
C LYS A 89 -9.25 -10.78 0.32
N GLY A 90 -9.89 -10.61 -0.83
CA GLY A 90 -11.28 -10.19 -0.90
C GLY A 90 -11.84 -10.31 -2.31
N THR A 91 -13.14 -10.13 -2.43
CA THR A 91 -13.86 -10.14 -3.71
C THR A 91 -14.55 -8.81 -3.90
N LEU A 92 -14.19 -8.09 -4.98
CA LEU A 92 -14.90 -6.90 -5.43
C LEU A 92 -16.09 -7.29 -6.29
N VAL A 93 -17.26 -6.74 -5.99
CA VAL A 93 -18.50 -6.99 -6.73
C VAL A 93 -19.00 -5.69 -7.31
N ASN A 94 -19.08 -5.62 -8.63
CA ASN A 94 -19.67 -4.50 -9.34
C ASN A 94 -21.16 -4.80 -9.69
N SER A 95 -22.08 -4.27 -8.90
CA SER A 95 -23.52 -4.42 -9.12
C SER A 95 -24.08 -3.45 -10.15
N SER A 96 -23.29 -2.52 -10.69
CA SER A 96 -23.72 -1.56 -11.68
C SER A 96 -23.78 -2.16 -13.10
N ASP A 97 -24.38 -1.44 -14.01
CA ASP A 97 -24.49 -1.80 -15.44
C ASP A 97 -23.34 -1.25 -16.30
N LYS A 98 -22.35 -0.60 -15.65
CA LYS A 98 -21.14 -0.08 -16.28
C LYS A 98 -19.90 -0.66 -15.61
N ALA A 99 -18.79 -0.71 -16.33
CA ALA A 99 -17.49 -1.04 -15.74
C ALA A 99 -17.10 0.04 -14.73
N LYS A 100 -16.46 -0.38 -13.62
CA LYS A 100 -16.00 0.49 -12.54
C LYS A 100 -14.55 0.15 -12.18
N THR A 101 -13.79 1.18 -11.85
CA THR A 101 -12.46 1.02 -11.30
C THR A 101 -12.52 1.21 -9.78
N TYR A 102 -12.13 0.19 -9.05
CA TYR A 102 -12.07 0.19 -7.59
C TYR A 102 -10.63 0.33 -7.13
N THR A 103 -10.42 1.13 -6.10
CA THR A 103 -9.14 1.19 -5.38
C THR A 103 -9.37 0.76 -3.95
N VAL A 104 -8.72 -0.34 -3.56
CA VAL A 104 -8.74 -0.88 -2.20
C VAL A 104 -7.44 -0.49 -1.51
N ALA A 105 -7.53 0.36 -0.51
CA ALA A 105 -6.43 0.71 0.37
C ALA A 105 -6.56 -0.13 1.66
N ILE A 106 -5.50 -0.84 2.02
CA ILE A 106 -5.46 -1.67 3.22
C ILE A 106 -4.33 -1.19 4.11
N ALA A 107 -4.60 -0.98 5.40
CA ALA A 107 -3.57 -0.65 6.38
C ALA A 107 -3.62 -1.62 7.56
N VAL A 108 -2.44 -1.94 8.10
CA VAL A 108 -2.29 -2.67 9.36
C VAL A 108 -1.71 -1.70 10.38
N THR A 109 -2.38 -1.62 11.54
CA THR A 109 -1.97 -0.77 12.66
C THR A 109 -1.76 -1.60 13.93
N VAL A 110 -0.81 -1.16 14.76
CA VAL A 110 -0.64 -1.62 16.14
C VAL A 110 -0.72 -0.39 17.03
N GLY A 111 -1.81 -0.25 17.77
CA GLY A 111 -2.16 1.01 18.41
C GLY A 111 -2.35 2.11 17.37
N ALA A 112 -1.63 3.24 17.53
CA ALA A 112 -1.67 4.36 16.59
C ALA A 112 -0.60 4.27 15.47
N ALA A 113 0.24 3.24 15.45
CA ALA A 113 1.32 3.12 14.50
C ALA A 113 0.94 2.25 13.30
N VAL A 114 1.13 2.77 12.08
CA VAL A 114 0.96 2.01 10.83
C VAL A 114 2.18 1.11 10.65
N GLN A 115 1.95 -0.19 10.53
CA GLN A 115 2.98 -1.22 10.34
C GLN A 115 3.23 -1.56 8.87
N GLY A 116 2.27 -1.23 8.02
CA GLY A 116 2.34 -1.41 6.58
C GLY A 116 0.99 -1.15 5.92
N HIS A 117 1.03 -1.00 4.60
CA HIS A 117 -0.16 -0.76 3.79
C HIS A 117 -0.01 -1.38 2.41
N ALA A 118 -1.14 -1.58 1.74
CA ALA A 118 -1.20 -1.94 0.33
C ALA A 118 -2.28 -1.12 -0.39
N LEU A 119 -2.07 -0.92 -1.67
CA LEU A 119 -3.03 -0.29 -2.57
C LEU A 119 -3.25 -1.23 -3.76
N ILE A 120 -4.50 -1.58 -4.03
CA ILE A 120 -4.89 -2.46 -5.13
C ILE A 120 -5.90 -1.70 -5.98
N THR A 121 -5.62 -1.56 -7.27
CA THR A 121 -6.56 -0.97 -8.23
C THR A 121 -7.00 -2.04 -9.20
N GLU A 122 -8.33 -2.21 -9.36
CA GLU A 122 -8.92 -3.25 -10.19
C GLU A 122 -10.13 -2.70 -10.94
N THR A 123 -10.20 -2.95 -12.25
CA THR A 123 -11.36 -2.60 -13.08
C THR A 123 -12.27 -3.81 -13.21
N VAL A 124 -13.47 -3.69 -12.63
CA VAL A 124 -14.47 -4.76 -12.64
C VAL A 124 -15.57 -4.43 -13.66
N GLN A 125 -15.76 -5.33 -14.60
CA GLN A 125 -16.81 -5.19 -15.64
C GLN A 125 -18.21 -5.14 -15.03
N ALA A 126 -19.15 -4.58 -15.79
CA ALA A 126 -20.57 -4.50 -15.40
C ALA A 126 -21.09 -5.86 -14.94
N ARG A 127 -21.75 -5.90 -13.77
CA ARG A 127 -22.38 -7.10 -13.20
C ARG A 127 -21.39 -8.29 -12.98
N LYS A 128 -20.11 -7.98 -12.79
CA LYS A 128 -19.06 -8.98 -12.55
C LYS A 128 -18.42 -8.79 -11.17
N SER A 129 -17.60 -9.77 -10.81
CA SER A 129 -16.74 -9.72 -9.63
C SER A 129 -15.28 -10.00 -10.01
N ALA A 130 -14.37 -9.55 -9.17
CA ALA A 130 -12.94 -9.80 -9.29
C ALA A 130 -12.33 -10.10 -7.92
N GLU A 131 -11.42 -11.08 -7.86
CA GLU A 131 -10.64 -11.35 -6.66
C GLU A 131 -9.48 -10.37 -6.54
N VAL A 132 -9.26 -9.86 -5.33
CA VAL A 132 -8.16 -8.97 -5.01
C VAL A 132 -7.34 -9.53 -3.85
N SER A 133 -6.02 -9.36 -3.89
CA SER A 133 -5.16 -9.83 -2.83
C SER A 133 -3.87 -9.03 -2.72
N ALA A 134 -3.36 -8.90 -1.48
CA ALA A 134 -2.04 -8.39 -1.19
C ALA A 134 -1.33 -9.35 -0.24
N LYS A 135 -0.11 -9.76 -0.58
CA LYS A 135 0.70 -10.66 0.25
C LYS A 135 1.86 -9.90 0.86
N ASN A 136 2.18 -10.21 2.12
CA ASN A 136 3.35 -9.68 2.82
C ASN A 136 3.43 -8.15 2.82
N PHE A 137 2.28 -7.47 2.87
CA PHE A 137 2.18 -6.03 2.74
C PHE A 137 2.44 -5.28 4.06
N ALA A 138 2.42 -5.97 5.18
CA ALA A 138 2.77 -5.46 6.49
C ALA A 138 3.47 -6.54 7.30
N LYS A 139 4.21 -6.12 8.33
CA LYS A 139 4.85 -7.04 9.28
C LYS A 139 4.68 -6.52 10.70
N THR A 140 4.20 -7.39 11.58
CA THR A 140 4.03 -7.10 13.01
C THR A 140 4.80 -8.11 13.86
N THR A 141 4.98 -7.80 15.13
CA THR A 141 5.49 -8.78 16.09
C THR A 141 4.37 -9.74 16.46
N GLY A 142 4.45 -10.97 15.98
CA GLY A 142 3.36 -11.94 16.11
C GLY A 142 2.12 -11.53 15.29
N GLN A 143 0.94 -11.90 15.79
CA GLN A 143 -0.34 -11.64 15.13
C GLN A 143 -1.07 -10.38 15.66
N ALA A 144 -0.38 -9.55 16.45
CA ALA A 144 -0.97 -8.33 16.96
C ALA A 144 -1.14 -7.28 15.85
N GLY A 145 -2.33 -6.68 15.78
CA GLY A 145 -2.64 -5.61 14.84
C GLY A 145 -4.10 -5.59 14.43
N THR A 146 -4.53 -4.45 13.92
CA THR A 146 -5.84 -4.25 13.29
C THR A 146 -5.63 -3.97 11.82
N CYS A 147 -6.38 -4.65 10.97
CA CYS A 147 -6.35 -4.48 9.53
C CYS A 147 -7.67 -3.85 9.08
N GLU A 148 -7.57 -2.72 8.39
CA GLU A 148 -8.73 -1.96 7.93
C GLU A 148 -8.64 -1.70 6.43
N PRO A 149 -9.55 -2.24 5.61
CA PRO A 149 -9.70 -1.90 4.22
C PRO A 149 -10.59 -0.66 4.04
N VAL A 150 -10.24 0.18 3.09
CA VAL A 150 -11.05 1.28 2.58
C VAL A 150 -11.17 1.11 1.07
N VAL A 151 -12.37 1.32 0.53
CA VAL A 151 -12.62 1.16 -0.91
C VAL A 151 -13.16 2.47 -1.48
N SER A 152 -12.54 2.91 -2.57
CA SER A 152 -13.08 3.96 -3.43
C SER A 152 -13.44 3.39 -4.80
N VAL A 153 -14.35 4.05 -5.49
CA VAL A 153 -14.82 3.63 -6.81
C VAL A 153 -14.99 4.84 -7.73
N GLU A 154 -14.63 4.66 -8.99
CA GLU A 154 -14.81 5.62 -10.07
C GLU A 154 -15.32 4.93 -11.33
N ASP A 155 -15.86 5.71 -12.28
CA ASP A 155 -16.23 5.18 -13.60
C ASP A 155 -14.97 4.76 -14.35
N ALA A 156 -14.99 3.57 -14.96
CA ALA A 156 -13.87 3.15 -15.80
C ALA A 156 -13.84 3.99 -17.09
N SER A 157 -12.70 4.51 -17.42
CA SER A 157 -12.43 5.33 -18.62
C SER A 157 -12.43 4.49 -19.88
#